data_36cb4bdea99087fb040b597e0e3580df
#
_entry.id   36cb4bdea99087fb040b597e0e3580df
#
_cell.length_a   1.000
_cell.length_b   1.000
_cell.length_c   1.000
_cell.angle_alpha   90.00
_cell.angle_beta   90.00
_cell.angle_gamma   90.00
#
_symmetry.space_group_name_H-M   'P 1'
#
loop_
_entity.id
_entity.type
_entity.pdbx_description
1 polymer ?
#
loop_
_entity_poly.entity_id
_entity_poly.type
_entity_poly.pdbx_seq_one_letter_code
_entity_poly.pdbx_strand_id
1 'polypeptide(L)'
;MNLALESFNNLPRVTRWLALSFFAGWLLELIFGHTLNLYFGLVPRLTAGRWWLWQLLTYIFIHAGFWHFIFNAFMLWMLGRFLEPVMGSSRFLRFFLFCGIAAGFLTVLVSPRSATPVIGASGAVYGLLAAFAFFYPDMKVYLYFIFPLTARQLALALAALEFTLSLSVPGSKVANITHLSGLAFGWLYLKAGTLDPEVFLDALRQKRRPGEMPRRSAAEQEREEADVLLEKISIKGLASLSSAELEKLKRLGGKA
;
A
#
# COMPACT_ATOMS: atom_id res chain seq x y z
N MET A 1 16.64 17.24 2.54
CA MET A 1 16.24 16.23 3.57
C MET A 1 14.83 16.47 4.08
N ASN A 2 14.33 17.71 4.16
CA ASN A 2 12.97 18.02 4.64
C ASN A 2 11.83 17.52 3.74
N LEU A 3 11.94 17.61 2.40
CA LEU A 3 10.88 17.21 1.46
C LEU A 3 10.50 15.73 1.56
N ALA A 4 11.46 14.83 1.80
CA ALA A 4 11.16 13.40 1.94
C ALA A 4 10.46 13.08 3.27
N LEU A 5 10.83 13.75 4.35
CA LEU A 5 10.21 13.62 5.67
C LEU A 5 8.80 14.22 5.69
N GLU A 6 8.58 15.35 5.02
CA GLU A 6 7.26 15.95 4.85
C GLU A 6 6.35 15.04 4.00
N SER A 7 6.88 14.46 2.92
CA SER A 7 6.14 13.48 2.12
C SER A 7 5.76 12.24 2.93
N PHE A 8 6.62 11.76 3.81
CA PHE A 8 6.35 10.61 4.68
C PHE A 8 5.32 10.94 5.77
N ASN A 9 5.41 12.11 6.40
CA ASN A 9 4.47 12.56 7.42
C ASN A 9 3.06 12.81 6.87
N ASN A 10 2.97 13.15 5.57
CA ASN A 10 1.71 13.34 4.86
C ASN A 10 1.10 12.03 4.34
N LEU A 11 1.72 10.87 4.59
CA LEU A 11 1.13 9.58 4.25
C LEU A 11 -0.10 9.27 5.13
N PRO A 12 -1.12 8.62 4.56
CA PRO A 12 -2.23 8.10 5.34
C PRO A 12 -1.73 7.20 6.47
N ARG A 13 -2.45 7.24 7.59
CA ARG A 13 -1.99 6.67 8.87
C ARG A 13 -1.58 5.20 8.76
N VAL A 14 -2.41 4.34 8.20
CA VAL A 14 -2.15 2.90 8.13
C VAL A 14 -1.05 2.59 7.14
N THR A 15 -1.03 3.26 5.97
CA THR A 15 0.05 3.15 4.98
C THR A 15 1.42 3.43 5.62
N ARG A 16 1.51 4.50 6.43
CA ARG A 16 2.72 4.85 7.16
C ARG A 16 3.15 3.78 8.18
N TRP A 17 2.21 3.27 8.99
CA TRP A 17 2.52 2.24 9.97
C TRP A 17 2.91 0.90 9.33
N LEU A 18 2.28 0.52 8.24
CA LEU A 18 2.68 -0.66 7.46
C LEU A 18 4.09 -0.50 6.87
N ALA A 19 4.42 0.68 6.31
CA ALA A 19 5.76 0.94 5.79
C ALA A 19 6.84 0.86 6.90
N LEU A 20 6.55 1.39 8.09
CA LEU A 20 7.43 1.27 9.26
C LEU A 20 7.57 -0.20 9.71
N SER A 21 6.49 -0.99 9.69
CA SER A 21 6.55 -2.41 10.04
C SER A 21 7.37 -3.22 9.02
N PHE A 22 7.32 -2.87 7.73
CA PHE A 22 8.19 -3.50 6.71
C PHE A 22 9.66 -3.18 6.96
N PHE A 23 9.94 -1.92 7.29
CA PHE A 23 11.31 -1.50 7.64
C PHE A 23 11.83 -2.25 8.87
N ALA A 24 11.02 -2.36 9.92
CA ALA A 24 11.37 -3.11 11.12
C ALA A 24 11.59 -4.60 10.81
N GLY A 25 10.71 -5.22 10.02
CA GLY A 25 10.85 -6.63 9.59
C GLY A 25 12.09 -6.88 8.75
N TRP A 26 12.46 -5.94 7.87
CA TRP A 26 13.71 -6.00 7.10
C TRP A 26 14.94 -5.86 8.00
N LEU A 27 14.95 -4.96 8.98
CA LEU A 27 16.06 -4.85 9.95
C LEU A 27 16.21 -6.13 10.78
N LEU A 28 15.11 -6.71 11.23
CA LEU A 28 15.13 -7.98 11.95
C LEU A 28 15.67 -9.11 11.06
N GLU A 29 15.33 -9.11 9.77
CA GLU A 29 15.85 -10.10 8.82
C GLU A 29 17.37 -9.97 8.62
N LEU A 30 17.91 -8.74 8.58
CA LEU A 30 19.36 -8.52 8.53
C LEU A 30 20.09 -9.07 9.75
N ILE A 31 19.44 -9.06 10.93
CA ILE A 31 20.06 -9.53 12.19
C ILE A 31 19.92 -11.05 12.33
N PHE A 32 18.72 -11.60 12.10
CA PHE A 32 18.37 -12.98 12.41
C PHE A 32 18.32 -13.91 11.18
N GLY A 33 18.26 -13.33 9.96
CA GLY A 33 18.37 -14.03 8.67
C GLY A 33 17.48 -15.27 8.57
N HIS A 34 18.13 -16.41 8.30
CA HIS A 34 17.44 -17.69 8.10
C HIS A 34 16.55 -18.10 9.28
N THR A 35 16.93 -17.79 10.51
CA THR A 35 16.14 -18.13 11.70
C THR A 35 14.80 -17.40 11.69
N LEU A 36 14.81 -16.09 11.38
CA LEU A 36 13.57 -15.32 11.26
C LEU A 36 12.68 -15.87 10.15
N ASN A 37 13.27 -16.19 9.00
CA ASN A 37 12.54 -16.70 7.85
C ASN A 37 11.91 -18.07 8.13
N LEU A 38 12.53 -18.92 8.94
CA LEU A 38 11.99 -20.22 9.34
C LEU A 38 10.79 -20.08 10.29
N TYR A 39 10.91 -19.25 11.32
CA TYR A 39 9.89 -19.15 12.37
C TYR A 39 8.73 -18.23 12.00
N PHE A 40 8.99 -17.14 11.27
CA PHE A 40 8.01 -16.09 10.98
C PHE A 40 7.71 -15.94 9.48
N GLY A 41 8.52 -16.47 8.57
CA GLY A 41 8.17 -16.67 7.17
C GLY A 41 7.12 -17.77 7.01
N LEU A 42 6.37 -17.75 5.93
CA LEU A 42 5.39 -18.79 5.62
C LEU A 42 6.12 -20.02 5.05
N VAL A 43 6.29 -21.05 5.83
CA VAL A 43 6.79 -22.35 5.39
C VAL A 43 5.62 -23.33 5.27
N PRO A 44 5.12 -23.60 4.06
CA PRO A 44 3.86 -24.35 3.87
C PRO A 44 3.84 -25.69 4.60
N ARG A 45 4.95 -26.43 4.56
CA ARG A 45 5.10 -27.71 5.28
C ARG A 45 4.92 -27.58 6.80
N LEU A 46 5.40 -26.50 7.40
CA LEU A 46 5.26 -26.26 8.84
C LEU A 46 3.89 -25.74 9.19
N THR A 47 3.35 -24.85 8.37
CA THR A 47 2.01 -24.30 8.55
C THR A 47 0.94 -25.40 8.45
N ALA A 48 1.01 -26.27 7.45
CA ALA A 48 0.08 -27.38 7.28
C ALA A 48 0.31 -28.55 8.23
N GLY A 49 1.59 -28.95 8.45
CA GLY A 49 1.92 -30.16 9.20
C GLY A 49 2.11 -29.98 10.70
N ARG A 50 2.47 -28.78 11.17
CA ARG A 50 2.70 -28.44 12.57
C ARG A 50 1.78 -27.36 13.13
N TRP A 51 0.81 -26.89 12.31
CA TRP A 51 -0.16 -25.85 12.67
C TRP A 51 0.48 -24.52 13.07
N TRP A 52 1.58 -24.15 12.42
CA TRP A 52 2.24 -22.87 12.63
C TRP A 52 1.45 -21.74 11.94
N LEU A 53 0.20 -21.55 12.38
CA LEU A 53 -0.77 -20.66 11.72
C LEU A 53 -0.39 -19.18 11.79
N TRP A 54 0.43 -18.76 12.77
CA TRP A 54 0.93 -17.39 12.85
C TRP A 54 1.72 -16.99 11.60
N GLN A 55 2.34 -17.97 10.93
CA GLN A 55 3.08 -17.74 9.70
C GLN A 55 2.20 -17.14 8.58
N LEU A 56 0.88 -17.40 8.57
CA LEU A 56 -0.05 -16.80 7.62
C LEU A 56 -0.15 -15.27 7.75
N LEU A 57 0.20 -14.72 8.90
CA LEU A 57 0.20 -13.29 9.15
C LEU A 57 1.62 -12.71 9.15
N THR A 58 2.55 -13.36 9.84
CA THR A 58 3.87 -12.78 10.12
C THR A 58 4.74 -12.64 8.88
N TYR A 59 4.61 -13.56 7.91
CA TYR A 59 5.39 -13.56 6.68
C TYR A 59 5.26 -12.26 5.87
N ILE A 60 4.08 -11.58 5.98
CA ILE A 60 3.77 -10.32 5.29
C ILE A 60 4.77 -9.22 5.66
N PHE A 61 5.31 -9.25 6.87
CA PHE A 61 6.15 -8.19 7.41
C PHE A 61 7.65 -8.43 7.24
N ILE A 62 8.07 -9.63 6.81
CA ILE A 62 9.49 -10.00 6.66
C ILE A 62 9.92 -9.78 5.21
N HIS A 63 11.09 -9.19 5.01
CA HIS A 63 11.60 -8.90 3.68
C HIS A 63 13.08 -9.28 3.57
N ALA A 64 13.41 -10.27 2.73
CA ALA A 64 14.78 -10.64 2.44
C ALA A 64 15.41 -9.69 1.43
N GLY A 65 16.45 -9.01 1.89
CA GLY A 65 17.23 -8.11 1.06
C GLY A 65 16.58 -6.76 0.80
N PHE A 66 17.45 -5.78 0.54
CA PHE A 66 17.10 -4.37 0.40
C PHE A 66 16.09 -4.10 -0.72
N TRP A 67 16.31 -4.66 -1.89
CA TRP A 67 15.44 -4.42 -3.05
C TRP A 67 14.03 -4.98 -2.85
N HIS A 68 13.92 -6.15 -2.22
CA HIS A 68 12.62 -6.75 -1.91
C HIS A 68 11.82 -5.86 -0.95
N PHE A 69 12.47 -5.35 0.10
CA PHE A 69 11.88 -4.37 1.02
C PHE A 69 11.45 -3.09 0.27
N ILE A 70 12.37 -2.47 -0.50
CA ILE A 70 12.11 -1.21 -1.19
C ILE A 70 10.94 -1.32 -2.17
N PHE A 71 10.87 -2.38 -2.98
CA PHE A 71 9.77 -2.56 -3.92
C PHE A 71 8.42 -2.71 -3.22
N ASN A 72 8.33 -3.51 -2.15
CA ASN A 72 7.10 -3.65 -1.39
C ASN A 72 6.69 -2.34 -0.70
N ALA A 73 7.63 -1.63 -0.08
CA ALA A 73 7.39 -0.35 0.57
C ALA A 73 6.98 0.73 -0.45
N PHE A 74 7.62 0.79 -1.61
CA PHE A 74 7.28 1.70 -2.70
C PHE A 74 5.87 1.44 -3.24
N MET A 75 5.53 0.18 -3.52
CA MET A 75 4.20 -0.17 -4.00
C MET A 75 3.12 0.12 -2.95
N LEU A 76 3.39 -0.19 -1.68
CA LEU A 76 2.50 0.17 -0.57
C LEU A 76 2.31 1.69 -0.49
N TRP A 77 3.40 2.46 -0.58
CA TRP A 77 3.35 3.92 -0.58
C TRP A 77 2.54 4.47 -1.75
N MET A 78 2.82 3.97 -2.96
CA MET A 78 2.15 4.42 -4.18
C MET A 78 0.65 4.10 -4.17
N LEU A 79 0.27 2.87 -3.82
CA LEU A 79 -1.12 2.44 -3.85
C LEU A 79 -1.89 2.91 -2.60
N GLY A 80 -1.27 2.87 -1.42
CA GLY A 80 -1.89 3.21 -0.15
C GLY A 80 -2.34 4.66 -0.06
N ARG A 81 -1.57 5.60 -0.62
CA ARG A 81 -1.94 7.02 -0.68
C ARG A 81 -3.23 7.30 -1.46
N PHE A 82 -3.59 6.44 -2.42
CA PHE A 82 -4.85 6.54 -3.16
C PHE A 82 -5.97 5.72 -2.50
N LEU A 83 -5.65 4.52 -2.02
CA LEU A 83 -6.64 3.56 -1.57
C LEU A 83 -7.10 3.81 -0.12
N GLU A 84 -6.19 4.16 0.79
CA GLU A 84 -6.55 4.38 2.20
C GLU A 84 -7.55 5.54 2.39
N PRO A 85 -7.41 6.70 1.72
CA PRO A 85 -8.42 7.77 1.81
C PRO A 85 -9.80 7.36 1.29
N VAL A 86 -9.86 6.52 0.25
CA VAL A 86 -11.12 6.05 -0.35
C VAL A 86 -11.77 4.97 0.50
N MET A 87 -10.99 4.03 1.02
CA MET A 87 -11.50 2.90 1.79
C MET A 87 -11.72 3.24 3.27
N GLY A 88 -11.04 4.27 3.77
CA GLY A 88 -10.88 4.54 5.20
C GLY A 88 -9.85 3.61 5.85
N SER A 89 -9.10 4.12 6.83
CA SER A 89 -7.95 3.43 7.44
C SER A 89 -8.26 2.01 7.95
N SER A 90 -9.37 1.83 8.65
CA SER A 90 -9.74 0.52 9.21
C SER A 90 -10.07 -0.53 8.14
N ARG A 91 -10.74 -0.12 7.06
CA ARG A 91 -11.09 -1.03 5.96
C ARG A 91 -9.87 -1.34 5.10
N PHE A 92 -9.03 -0.34 4.85
CA PHE A 92 -7.77 -0.51 4.14
C PHE A 92 -6.87 -1.53 4.86
N LEU A 93 -6.71 -1.43 6.18
CA LEU A 93 -5.93 -2.39 6.95
C LEU A 93 -6.52 -3.80 6.88
N ARG A 94 -7.84 -3.94 7.09
CA ARG A 94 -8.51 -5.25 6.99
C ARG A 94 -8.37 -5.86 5.60
N PHE A 95 -8.54 -5.08 4.56
CA PHE A 95 -8.38 -5.51 3.18
C PHE A 95 -6.94 -5.97 2.90
N PHE A 96 -5.95 -5.18 3.31
CA PHE A 96 -4.53 -5.51 3.17
C PHE A 96 -4.18 -6.84 3.85
N LEU A 97 -4.57 -6.98 5.11
CA LEU A 97 -4.33 -8.21 5.88
C LEU A 97 -5.09 -9.41 5.30
N PHE A 98 -6.35 -9.22 4.91
CA PHE A 98 -7.13 -10.25 4.26
C PHE A 98 -6.44 -10.77 2.99
N CYS A 99 -6.02 -9.89 2.09
CA CYS A 99 -5.34 -10.28 0.86
C CYS A 99 -4.04 -11.06 1.16
N GLY A 100 -3.24 -10.60 2.11
CA GLY A 100 -2.01 -11.28 2.51
C GLY A 100 -2.28 -12.66 3.12
N ILE A 101 -3.19 -12.75 4.10
CA ILE A 101 -3.54 -14.02 4.76
C ILE A 101 -4.14 -15.01 3.76
N ALA A 102 -5.08 -14.58 2.92
CA ALA A 102 -5.71 -15.42 1.91
C ALA A 102 -4.70 -15.91 0.85
N ALA A 103 -3.76 -15.05 0.44
CA ALA A 103 -2.68 -15.44 -0.46
C ALA A 103 -1.77 -16.50 0.17
N GLY A 104 -1.37 -16.29 1.42
CA GLY A 104 -0.59 -17.27 2.17
C GLY A 104 -1.32 -18.60 2.36
N PHE A 105 -2.61 -18.55 2.69
CA PHE A 105 -3.45 -19.72 2.86
C PHE A 105 -3.55 -20.55 1.58
N LEU A 106 -3.84 -19.92 0.43
CA LEU A 106 -3.88 -20.63 -0.85
C LEU A 106 -2.51 -21.21 -1.22
N THR A 107 -1.43 -20.50 -0.91
CA THR A 107 -0.06 -21.00 -1.10
C THR A 107 0.18 -22.30 -0.32
N VAL A 108 -0.26 -22.36 0.95
CA VAL A 108 -0.18 -23.58 1.76
C VAL A 108 -1.02 -24.71 1.17
N LEU A 109 -2.23 -24.42 0.68
CA LEU A 109 -3.13 -25.44 0.07
C LEU A 109 -2.54 -26.03 -1.21
N VAL A 110 -1.95 -25.18 -2.08
CA VAL A 110 -1.41 -25.62 -3.38
C VAL A 110 -0.04 -26.29 -3.24
N SER A 111 0.74 -25.90 -2.23
CA SER A 111 2.11 -26.40 -2.04
C SER A 111 2.38 -26.88 -0.61
N PRO A 112 1.54 -27.75 -0.02
CA PRO A 112 1.58 -28.08 1.41
C PRO A 112 2.89 -28.76 1.87
N ARG A 113 3.65 -29.31 0.93
CA ARG A 113 4.93 -30.00 1.20
C ARG A 113 6.16 -29.11 1.01
N SER A 114 5.99 -27.88 0.54
CA SER A 114 7.10 -26.96 0.31
C SER A 114 7.79 -26.61 1.63
N ALA A 115 9.12 -26.76 1.64
CA ALA A 115 9.97 -26.35 2.75
C ALA A 115 10.58 -24.95 2.54
N THR A 116 10.36 -24.34 1.36
CA THR A 116 10.88 -23.02 1.02
C THR A 116 10.03 -21.95 1.71
N PRO A 117 10.62 -21.08 2.55
CA PRO A 117 9.89 -19.97 3.14
C PRO A 117 9.43 -18.99 2.08
N VAL A 118 8.18 -18.55 2.18
CA VAL A 118 7.64 -17.37 1.48
C VAL A 118 7.65 -16.21 2.46
N ILE A 119 8.16 -15.08 2.04
CA ILE A 119 8.28 -13.85 2.85
C ILE A 119 7.94 -12.65 1.99
N GLY A 120 7.43 -11.60 2.61
CA GLY A 120 7.12 -10.33 1.97
C GLY A 120 5.64 -10.02 1.90
N ALA A 121 5.35 -8.72 1.79
CA ALA A 121 4.01 -8.18 1.67
C ALA A 121 3.41 -8.33 0.27
N SER A 122 4.14 -8.90 -0.69
CA SER A 122 3.78 -8.85 -2.11
C SER A 122 2.41 -9.45 -2.41
N GLY A 123 1.99 -10.52 -1.74
CA GLY A 123 0.62 -11.04 -1.87
C GLY A 123 -0.45 -9.99 -1.50
N ALA A 124 -0.26 -9.27 -0.39
CA ALA A 124 -1.15 -8.18 0.00
C ALA A 124 -1.06 -6.99 -0.97
N VAL A 125 0.14 -6.66 -1.45
CA VAL A 125 0.38 -5.58 -2.43
C VAL A 125 -0.29 -5.88 -3.76
N TYR A 126 -0.29 -7.13 -4.23
CA TYR A 126 -1.07 -7.53 -5.40
C TYR A 126 -2.58 -7.40 -5.17
N GLY A 127 -3.05 -7.63 -3.93
CA GLY A 127 -4.41 -7.29 -3.53
C GLY A 127 -4.70 -5.79 -3.64
N LEU A 128 -3.79 -4.93 -3.17
CA LEU A 128 -3.90 -3.47 -3.35
C LEU A 128 -3.89 -3.08 -4.83
N LEU A 129 -3.11 -3.74 -5.67
CA LEU A 129 -3.11 -3.51 -7.12
C LEU A 129 -4.47 -3.86 -7.74
N ALA A 130 -5.11 -4.96 -7.30
CA ALA A 130 -6.48 -5.30 -7.70
C ALA A 130 -7.47 -4.20 -7.28
N ALA A 131 -7.36 -3.67 -6.05
CA ALA A 131 -8.19 -2.57 -5.59
C ALA A 131 -7.94 -1.29 -6.39
N PHE A 132 -6.71 -0.98 -6.71
CA PHE A 132 -6.37 0.18 -7.53
C PHE A 132 -6.94 0.07 -8.94
N ALA A 133 -6.83 -1.11 -9.57
CA ALA A 133 -7.45 -1.37 -10.87
C ALA A 133 -8.99 -1.34 -10.80
N PHE A 134 -9.58 -1.65 -9.65
CA PHE A 134 -11.03 -1.60 -9.42
C PHE A 134 -11.54 -0.16 -9.26
N PHE A 135 -10.91 0.65 -8.40
CA PHE A 135 -11.33 2.02 -8.11
C PHE A 135 -10.89 3.03 -9.17
N TYR A 136 -9.72 2.82 -9.76
CA TYR A 136 -9.07 3.73 -10.71
C TYR A 136 -8.66 3.04 -12.03
N PRO A 137 -9.56 2.32 -12.72
CA PRO A 137 -9.20 1.44 -13.85
C PRO A 137 -8.47 2.13 -14.98
N ASP A 138 -8.79 3.40 -15.24
CA ASP A 138 -8.27 4.18 -16.36
C ASP A 138 -7.14 5.15 -15.96
N MET A 139 -6.77 5.16 -14.65
CA MET A 139 -5.65 5.97 -14.17
C MET A 139 -4.34 5.47 -14.79
N LYS A 140 -3.57 6.39 -15.37
CA LYS A 140 -2.29 6.07 -16.00
C LYS A 140 -1.19 5.94 -14.94
N VAL A 141 -0.51 4.81 -14.98
CA VAL A 141 0.72 4.52 -14.23
C VAL A 141 1.85 4.45 -15.23
N TYR A 142 2.90 5.25 -15.04
CA TYR A 142 4.05 5.26 -15.93
C TYR A 142 5.07 4.22 -15.50
N LEU A 143 5.10 3.08 -16.21
CA LEU A 143 6.12 2.04 -15.98
C LEU A 143 7.48 2.58 -16.42
N TYR A 144 8.48 2.51 -15.55
CA TYR A 144 9.82 3.11 -15.75
C TYR A 144 9.77 4.59 -16.17
N PHE A 145 8.73 5.34 -15.76
CA PHE A 145 8.49 6.74 -16.11
C PHE A 145 8.29 7.02 -17.60
N ILE A 146 8.21 6.00 -18.45
CA ILE A 146 8.17 6.12 -19.92
C ILE A 146 6.85 5.56 -20.48
N PHE A 147 6.46 4.34 -20.07
CA PHE A 147 5.33 3.63 -20.67
C PHE A 147 4.04 3.85 -19.87
N PRO A 148 3.07 4.61 -20.41
CA PRO A 148 1.79 4.81 -19.74
C PRO A 148 0.91 3.56 -19.89
N LEU A 149 0.68 2.86 -18.79
CA LEU A 149 -0.32 1.80 -18.70
C LEU A 149 -1.48 2.28 -17.82
N THR A 150 -2.70 1.90 -18.16
CA THR A 150 -3.80 2.07 -17.21
C THR A 150 -3.64 1.11 -16.03
N ALA A 151 -4.21 1.44 -14.87
CA ALA A 151 -4.15 0.58 -13.70
C ALA A 151 -4.66 -0.85 -14.01
N ARG A 152 -5.71 -0.95 -14.85
CA ARG A 152 -6.24 -2.23 -15.32
C ARG A 152 -5.23 -2.99 -16.19
N GLN A 153 -4.59 -2.30 -17.14
CA GLN A 153 -3.58 -2.91 -18.00
C GLN A 153 -2.37 -3.37 -17.19
N LEU A 154 -1.93 -2.59 -16.22
CA LEU A 154 -0.84 -2.96 -15.32
C LEU A 154 -1.17 -4.21 -14.51
N ALA A 155 -2.37 -4.26 -13.90
CA ALA A 155 -2.80 -5.42 -13.11
C ALA A 155 -2.87 -6.70 -13.97
N LEU A 156 -3.42 -6.60 -15.19
CA LEU A 156 -3.51 -7.73 -16.12
C LEU A 156 -2.14 -8.17 -16.64
N ALA A 157 -1.26 -7.22 -16.96
CA ALA A 157 0.10 -7.51 -17.43
C ALA A 157 0.92 -8.23 -16.34
N LEU A 158 0.84 -7.75 -15.09
CA LEU A 158 1.52 -8.40 -13.97
C LEU A 158 0.92 -9.77 -13.66
N ALA A 159 -0.41 -9.93 -13.72
CA ALA A 159 -1.05 -11.25 -13.56
C ALA A 159 -0.58 -12.24 -14.65
N ALA A 160 -0.52 -11.81 -15.90
CA ALA A 160 -0.05 -12.65 -17.01
C ALA A 160 1.44 -13.01 -16.86
N LEU A 161 2.26 -12.06 -16.41
CA LEU A 161 3.68 -12.30 -16.13
C LEU A 161 3.86 -13.34 -15.03
N GLU A 162 3.20 -13.17 -13.88
CA GLU A 162 3.28 -14.09 -12.75
C GLU A 162 2.79 -15.50 -13.14
N PHE A 163 1.70 -15.58 -13.91
CA PHE A 163 1.21 -16.84 -14.41
C PHE A 163 2.25 -17.53 -15.30
N THR A 164 2.83 -16.80 -16.26
CA THR A 164 3.86 -17.33 -17.16
C THR A 164 5.09 -17.80 -16.40
N LEU A 165 5.57 -17.00 -15.44
CA LEU A 165 6.73 -17.35 -14.61
C LEU A 165 6.44 -18.58 -13.73
N SER A 166 5.21 -18.75 -13.24
CA SER A 166 4.82 -19.93 -12.46
C SER A 166 4.91 -21.24 -13.23
N LEU A 167 4.78 -21.17 -14.56
CA LEU A 167 4.89 -22.34 -15.45
C LEU A 167 6.32 -22.57 -15.94
N SER A 168 7.10 -21.49 -16.12
CA SER A 168 8.36 -21.53 -16.87
C SER A 168 9.60 -21.56 -15.99
N VAL A 169 9.55 -21.00 -14.77
CA VAL A 169 10.74 -20.86 -13.91
C VAL A 169 10.69 -21.83 -12.74
N PRO A 170 11.56 -22.87 -12.71
CA PRO A 170 11.66 -23.78 -11.58
C PRO A 170 11.99 -23.02 -10.28
N GLY A 171 11.26 -23.31 -9.20
CA GLY A 171 11.48 -22.70 -7.89
C GLY A 171 10.72 -21.38 -7.63
N SER A 172 10.25 -20.67 -8.66
CA SER A 172 9.45 -19.44 -8.49
C SER A 172 7.95 -19.69 -8.25
N LYS A 173 7.48 -20.91 -8.53
CA LYS A 173 6.06 -21.28 -8.53
C LYS A 173 5.31 -20.89 -7.27
N VAL A 174 5.92 -21.08 -6.11
CA VAL A 174 5.28 -20.81 -4.81
C VAL A 174 5.05 -19.30 -4.61
N ALA A 175 6.05 -18.48 -4.92
CA ALA A 175 5.94 -17.02 -4.83
C ALA A 175 4.93 -16.47 -5.83
N ASN A 176 4.97 -16.94 -7.09
CA ASN A 176 4.08 -16.48 -8.14
C ASN A 176 2.61 -16.83 -7.84
N ILE A 177 2.35 -18.01 -7.26
CA ILE A 177 1.01 -18.39 -6.79
C ILE A 177 0.55 -17.42 -5.68
N THR A 178 1.43 -17.05 -4.75
CA THR A 178 1.10 -16.11 -3.69
C THR A 178 0.67 -14.75 -4.26
N HIS A 179 1.38 -14.24 -5.27
CA HIS A 179 1.05 -12.98 -5.95
C HIS A 179 -0.31 -13.05 -6.68
N LEU A 180 -0.51 -14.07 -7.51
CA LEU A 180 -1.77 -14.29 -8.23
C LEU A 180 -2.95 -14.46 -7.27
N SER A 181 -2.73 -15.17 -6.15
CA SER A 181 -3.74 -15.36 -5.11
C SER A 181 -4.16 -14.04 -4.48
N GLY A 182 -3.18 -13.19 -4.14
CA GLY A 182 -3.45 -11.87 -3.57
C GLY A 182 -4.29 -11.00 -4.49
N LEU A 183 -3.97 -10.98 -5.78
CA LEU A 183 -4.73 -10.25 -6.80
C LEU A 183 -6.15 -10.81 -6.94
N ALA A 184 -6.30 -12.14 -7.02
CA ALA A 184 -7.60 -12.79 -7.17
C ALA A 184 -8.50 -12.58 -5.95
N PHE A 185 -7.97 -12.79 -4.73
CA PHE A 185 -8.75 -12.57 -3.50
C PHE A 185 -9.06 -11.09 -3.28
N GLY A 186 -8.16 -10.17 -3.64
CA GLY A 186 -8.43 -8.75 -3.60
C GLY A 186 -9.61 -8.38 -4.51
N TRP A 187 -9.60 -8.89 -5.74
CA TRP A 187 -10.70 -8.67 -6.68
C TRP A 187 -12.02 -9.27 -6.21
N LEU A 188 -12.00 -10.53 -5.72
CA LEU A 188 -13.18 -11.23 -5.21
C LEU A 188 -13.77 -10.50 -3.99
N TYR A 189 -12.94 -10.05 -3.07
CA TYR A 189 -13.37 -9.27 -1.91
C TYR A 189 -14.17 -8.02 -2.31
N LEU A 190 -13.67 -7.28 -3.30
CA LEU A 190 -14.33 -6.06 -3.78
C LEU A 190 -15.63 -6.38 -4.53
N LYS A 191 -15.65 -7.45 -5.33
CA LYS A 191 -16.84 -7.90 -6.06
C LYS A 191 -17.93 -8.44 -5.14
N ALA A 192 -17.58 -9.09 -4.03
CA ALA A 192 -18.53 -9.62 -3.07
C ALA A 192 -19.28 -8.53 -2.26
N GLY A 193 -19.00 -7.24 -2.52
CA GLY A 193 -19.68 -6.13 -1.86
C GLY A 193 -19.36 -6.00 -0.36
N THR A 194 -18.21 -6.52 0.07
CA THR A 194 -17.71 -6.36 1.45
C THR A 194 -17.29 -4.93 1.77
N LEU A 195 -17.27 -4.06 0.76
CA LEU A 195 -17.23 -2.61 0.94
C LEU A 195 -18.65 -2.11 1.22
N ASP A 196 -18.76 -1.26 2.24
CA ASP A 196 -19.99 -0.49 2.50
C ASP A 196 -20.44 0.19 1.20
N PRO A 197 -21.72 0.06 0.80
CA PRO A 197 -22.25 0.68 -0.42
C PRO A 197 -21.96 2.18 -0.52
N GLU A 198 -21.91 2.89 0.60
CA GLU A 198 -21.58 4.33 0.62
C GLU A 198 -20.16 4.61 0.18
N VAL A 199 -19.18 3.81 0.63
CA VAL A 199 -17.78 3.95 0.18
C VAL A 199 -17.64 3.63 -1.29
N PHE A 200 -18.38 2.65 -1.78
CA PHE A 200 -18.41 2.32 -3.20
C PHE A 200 -19.03 3.48 -4.03
N LEU A 201 -20.13 4.06 -3.55
CA LEU A 201 -20.76 5.19 -4.21
C LEU A 201 -19.89 6.45 -4.18
N ASP A 202 -19.19 6.71 -3.08
CA ASP A 202 -18.27 7.84 -2.99
C ASP A 202 -17.04 7.66 -3.89
N ALA A 203 -16.50 6.47 -3.99
CA ALA A 203 -15.45 6.15 -4.95
C ALA A 203 -15.91 6.33 -6.40
N LEU A 204 -17.17 5.96 -6.72
CA LEU A 204 -17.75 6.20 -8.04
C LEU A 204 -18.02 7.69 -8.31
N ARG A 205 -18.40 8.47 -7.29
CA ARG A 205 -18.58 9.93 -7.39
C ARG A 205 -17.25 10.63 -7.66
N GLN A 206 -16.17 10.19 -7.00
CA GLN A 206 -14.81 10.67 -7.26
C GLN A 206 -14.32 10.30 -8.68
N LYS A 207 -14.78 9.19 -9.26
CA LYS A 207 -14.50 8.78 -10.64
C LYS A 207 -14.94 9.80 -11.70
N ARG A 208 -15.89 10.68 -11.39
CA ARG A 208 -16.35 11.75 -12.29
C ARG A 208 -15.36 12.91 -12.46
N ARG A 209 -14.23 12.91 -11.71
CA ARG A 209 -13.19 13.94 -11.81
C ARG A 209 -11.82 13.29 -12.00
N PRO A 210 -11.49 12.83 -13.23
CA PRO A 210 -10.15 12.28 -13.53
C PRO A 210 -9.11 13.39 -13.34
N GLY A 211 -8.16 13.19 -12.46
CA GLY A 211 -7.02 14.09 -12.26
C GLY A 211 -7.07 14.99 -11.02
N GLU A 212 -8.18 15.07 -10.29
CA GLU A 212 -8.16 15.72 -8.98
C GLU A 212 -7.69 14.72 -7.90
N MET A 213 -6.57 15.02 -7.28
CA MET A 213 -6.19 14.39 -6.01
C MET A 213 -7.33 14.57 -5.00
N PRO A 214 -7.54 13.64 -4.03
CA PRO A 214 -8.54 13.81 -2.99
C PRO A 214 -8.46 15.23 -2.44
N ARG A 215 -9.57 15.97 -2.45
CA ARG A 215 -9.58 17.31 -1.87
C ARG A 215 -9.11 17.18 -0.43
N ARG A 216 -8.01 17.84 -0.11
CA ARG A 216 -7.54 18.00 1.26
C ARG A 216 -8.71 18.48 2.12
N SER A 217 -8.82 18.01 3.33
CA SER A 217 -9.85 18.48 4.24
C SER A 217 -9.75 20.00 4.39
N ALA A 218 -10.86 20.68 4.64
CA ALA A 218 -10.86 22.13 4.83
C ALA A 218 -9.83 22.54 5.90
N ALA A 219 -9.65 21.72 6.94
CA ALA A 219 -8.65 21.94 7.99
C ALA A 219 -7.20 21.82 7.51
N GLU A 220 -6.91 20.91 6.57
CA GLU A 220 -5.58 20.76 5.96
C GLU A 220 -5.26 21.92 5.03
N GLN A 221 -6.26 22.39 4.27
CA GLN A 221 -6.12 23.58 3.42
C GLN A 221 -5.89 24.84 4.26
N GLU A 222 -6.65 25.02 5.34
CA GLU A 222 -6.47 26.13 6.28
C GLU A 222 -5.07 26.13 6.91
N ARG A 223 -4.53 24.98 7.29
CA ARG A 223 -3.16 24.85 7.83
C ARG A 223 -2.09 25.20 6.80
N GLU A 224 -2.19 24.67 5.59
CA GLU A 224 -1.23 24.95 4.52
C GLU A 224 -1.22 26.42 4.12
N GLU A 225 -2.39 27.05 4.09
CA GLU A 225 -2.52 28.49 3.86
C GLU A 225 -1.88 29.32 4.99
N ALA A 226 -2.04 28.89 6.25
CA ALA A 226 -1.39 29.52 7.38
C ALA A 226 0.15 29.35 7.31
N ASP A 227 0.63 28.17 6.98
CA ASP A 227 2.07 27.88 6.86
C ASP A 227 2.73 28.73 5.77
N VAL A 228 2.09 28.90 4.61
CA VAL A 228 2.58 29.76 3.53
C VAL A 228 2.68 31.24 3.98
N LEU A 229 1.70 31.73 4.74
CA LEU A 229 1.73 33.10 5.26
C LEU A 229 2.80 33.28 6.35
N LEU A 230 3.00 32.27 7.21
CA LEU A 230 4.03 32.28 8.24
C LEU A 230 5.43 32.19 7.61
N GLU A 231 5.62 31.42 6.56
CA GLU A 231 6.87 31.35 5.81
C GLU A 231 7.21 32.71 5.15
N LYS A 232 6.19 33.37 4.56
CA LYS A 232 6.34 34.72 3.99
C LYS A 232 6.78 35.74 5.03
N ILE A 233 6.23 35.67 6.27
CA ILE A 233 6.64 36.50 7.39
C ILE A 233 8.09 36.21 7.81
N SER A 234 8.45 34.94 7.89
CA SER A 234 9.80 34.51 8.28
C SER A 234 10.89 35.04 7.33
N ILE A 235 10.58 35.04 6.01
CA ILE A 235 11.57 35.47 4.99
C ILE A 235 11.57 36.98 4.78
N LYS A 236 10.39 37.63 4.77
CA LYS A 236 10.25 39.03 4.34
C LYS A 236 9.74 40.00 5.42
N GLY A 237 9.49 39.47 6.63
CA GLY A 237 8.94 40.24 7.73
C GLY A 237 7.41 40.45 7.65
N LEU A 238 6.83 40.84 8.79
CA LEU A 238 5.36 41.02 8.91
C LEU A 238 4.80 42.10 7.96
N ALA A 239 5.59 43.15 7.67
CA ALA A 239 5.19 44.23 6.77
C ALA A 239 5.04 43.79 5.30
N SER A 240 5.43 42.59 4.95
CA SER A 240 5.26 42.02 3.59
C SER A 240 3.86 41.48 3.32
N LEU A 241 3.04 41.29 4.36
CA LEU A 241 1.65 40.84 4.19
C LEU A 241 0.75 42.00 3.76
N SER A 242 -0.12 41.72 2.79
CA SER A 242 -1.23 42.61 2.47
C SER A 242 -2.28 42.62 3.61
N SER A 243 -3.12 43.64 3.66
CA SER A 243 -4.21 43.72 4.64
C SER A 243 -5.13 42.50 4.63
N ALA A 244 -5.41 41.94 3.44
CA ALA A 244 -6.23 40.73 3.26
C ALA A 244 -5.52 39.48 3.79
N GLU A 245 -4.22 39.32 3.56
CA GLU A 245 -3.41 38.22 4.08
C GLU A 245 -3.28 38.25 5.61
N LEU A 246 -3.15 39.45 6.18
CA LEU A 246 -3.09 39.63 7.64
C LEU A 246 -4.42 39.27 8.30
N GLU A 247 -5.55 39.68 7.71
CA GLU A 247 -6.89 39.33 8.20
C GLU A 247 -7.15 37.84 8.11
N LYS A 248 -6.74 37.21 7.02
CA LYS A 248 -6.80 35.75 6.82
C LYS A 248 -6.00 35.00 7.89
N LEU A 249 -4.78 35.41 8.17
CA LEU A 249 -3.92 34.81 9.19
C LEU A 249 -4.54 34.94 10.60
N LYS A 250 -5.11 36.11 10.96
CA LYS A 250 -5.83 36.30 12.22
C LYS A 250 -7.04 35.36 12.35
N ARG A 251 -7.80 35.17 11.28
CA ARG A 251 -8.96 34.26 11.25
C ARG A 251 -8.54 32.79 11.45
N LEU A 252 -7.41 32.37 10.86
CA LEU A 252 -6.90 31.01 10.99
C LEU A 252 -6.31 30.76 12.39
N GLY A 253 -5.60 31.74 12.97
CA GLY A 253 -5.03 31.66 14.32
C GLY A 253 -6.05 31.76 15.47
N GLY A 254 -7.23 32.34 15.25
CA GLY A 254 -8.31 32.41 16.25
C GLY A 254 -9.19 31.16 16.38
N LYS A 255 -8.91 30.12 15.60
CA LYS A 255 -9.60 28.81 15.66
C LYS A 255 -8.80 27.72 16.38
N ALA A 256 -7.62 28.04 16.93
CA ALA A 256 -6.71 27.11 17.63
C ALA A 256 -6.99 27.10 19.14
#